data_be0a8d70c6cb453753a28bad24b80bcf
#
_entry.id   be0a8d70c6cb453753a28bad24b80bcf
#
_cell.length_a   1.000
_cell.length_b   1.000
_cell.length_c   1.000
_cell.angle_alpha   90.00
_cell.angle_beta   90.00
_cell.angle_gamma   90.00
#
_symmetry.space_group_name_H-M   'P 1'
#
loop_
_entity.id
_entity.type
_entity.pdbx_description
1 polymer ?
#
loop_
_entity_poly.entity_id
_entity_poly.type
_entity_poly.pdbx_seq_one_letter_code
_entity_poly.pdbx_strand_id
1 'polypeptide(L)'
;MARDTLIGGALWEEYSSEVQRRMNDPINMGEITQEEADAADKKLIIADFGAESCGDAVRLYWMIDPKNDVIIKSRFKSFGCGTAIASSDMMAELCMDKTVDEALKITNIDVEKALRDHEDIPAVPGQKMHCSVMAYDVIKKAASIYKGVDMSEFETEFIVCECARVSLDTLKEVIRLNTLETIEAITDYTKAGGFCKSCIKPICSPKSLLNSKKRRSAKKSKRQKGTETSMR
;
A
#
# COMPACT_ATOMS: atom_id res chain seq x y z
N MET A 1 -27.16 -30.75 8.14
CA MET A 1 -26.78 -29.94 6.94
C MET A 1 -25.33 -29.58 7.07
N ALA A 2 -24.46 -30.44 6.57
CA ALA A 2 -23.03 -30.25 6.64
C ALA A 2 -22.55 -29.66 5.30
N ARG A 3 -22.49 -28.35 5.20
CA ARG A 3 -22.03 -27.67 3.97
C ARG A 3 -20.71 -26.88 4.09
N ASP A 4 -20.19 -26.66 5.29
CA ASP A 4 -19.18 -25.64 5.50
C ASP A 4 -17.84 -26.09 6.10
N THR A 5 -17.59 -27.40 6.21
CA THR A 5 -16.33 -27.90 6.78
C THR A 5 -15.20 -28.07 5.77
N LEU A 6 -15.43 -27.87 4.46
CA LEU A 6 -14.41 -28.05 3.41
C LEU A 6 -13.87 -26.74 2.83
N ILE A 7 -14.51 -25.60 3.08
CA ILE A 7 -14.07 -24.31 2.57
C ILE A 7 -14.09 -23.27 3.71
N GLY A 8 -13.10 -23.33 4.61
CA GLY A 8 -12.67 -22.16 5.36
C GLY A 8 -13.34 -21.83 6.69
N GLY A 9 -14.00 -22.76 7.39
CA GLY A 9 -14.56 -22.47 8.73
C GLY A 9 -13.53 -21.85 9.68
N ALA A 10 -12.34 -22.41 9.80
CA ALA A 10 -11.28 -21.90 10.67
C ALA A 10 -10.63 -20.61 10.16
N LEU A 11 -10.57 -20.36 8.84
CA LEU A 11 -10.00 -19.15 8.28
C LEU A 11 -10.93 -17.94 8.39
N TRP A 12 -12.24 -18.14 8.35
CA TRP A 12 -13.21 -17.06 8.52
C TRP A 12 -13.27 -16.51 9.95
N GLU A 13 -13.00 -17.37 10.95
CA GLU A 13 -12.93 -16.97 12.35
C GLU A 13 -11.71 -16.06 12.66
N GLU A 14 -10.73 -16.03 11.76
CA GLU A 14 -9.56 -15.14 11.86
C GLU A 14 -9.78 -13.71 11.30
N TYR A 15 -10.94 -13.45 10.68
CA TYR A 15 -11.28 -12.13 10.15
C TYR A 15 -12.22 -11.38 11.10
N SER A 16 -12.00 -10.08 11.28
CA SER A 16 -12.96 -9.23 11.99
C SER A 16 -14.33 -9.22 11.30
N SER A 17 -15.38 -8.92 12.03
CA SER A 17 -16.74 -8.78 11.48
C SER A 17 -16.82 -7.66 10.44
N GLU A 18 -16.08 -6.57 10.66
CA GLU A 18 -15.99 -5.45 9.73
C GLU A 18 -15.32 -5.84 8.41
N VAL A 19 -14.25 -6.64 8.46
CA VAL A 19 -13.64 -7.21 7.25
C VAL A 19 -14.63 -8.09 6.51
N GLN A 20 -15.31 -9.01 7.20
CA GLN A 20 -16.30 -9.91 6.59
C GLN A 20 -17.46 -9.13 5.95
N ARG A 21 -17.94 -8.08 6.61
CA ARG A 21 -18.99 -7.21 6.08
C ARG A 21 -18.54 -6.54 4.79
N ARG A 22 -17.35 -5.92 4.78
CA ARG A 22 -16.82 -5.19 3.62
C ARG A 22 -16.39 -6.09 2.47
N MET A 23 -16.04 -7.34 2.73
CA MET A 23 -15.83 -8.33 1.67
C MET A 23 -17.10 -8.62 0.88
N ASN A 24 -18.26 -8.69 1.57
CA ASN A 24 -19.53 -9.08 0.99
C ASN A 24 -20.34 -7.88 0.49
N ASP A 25 -20.26 -6.74 1.17
CA ASP A 25 -21.02 -5.53 0.87
C ASP A 25 -20.15 -4.28 1.05
N PRO A 26 -19.20 -4.03 0.13
CA PRO A 26 -18.34 -2.84 0.17
C PRO A 26 -19.14 -1.58 -0.12
N ILE A 27 -18.96 -0.54 0.71
CA ILE A 27 -19.72 0.72 0.63
C ILE A 27 -19.19 1.62 -0.49
N ASN A 28 -17.88 1.64 -0.70
CA ASN A 28 -17.20 2.58 -1.58
C ASN A 28 -16.78 1.95 -2.93
N MET A 29 -17.21 0.72 -3.21
CA MET A 29 -16.94 0.10 -4.50
C MET A 29 -17.69 0.81 -5.63
N GLY A 30 -16.98 1.06 -6.73
CA GLY A 30 -17.55 1.71 -7.90
C GLY A 30 -16.54 2.62 -8.59
N GLU A 31 -17.03 3.50 -9.42
CA GLU A 31 -16.23 4.51 -10.13
C GLU A 31 -16.78 5.91 -9.93
N ILE A 32 -15.98 6.88 -10.28
CA ILE A 32 -16.37 8.28 -10.46
C ILE A 32 -16.08 8.60 -11.91
N THR A 33 -17.07 9.12 -12.66
CA THR A 33 -16.87 9.49 -14.06
C THR A 33 -16.36 10.91 -14.20
N GLN A 34 -15.78 11.23 -15.36
CA GLN A 34 -15.33 12.59 -15.65
C GLN A 34 -16.51 13.56 -15.68
N GLU A 35 -17.65 13.12 -16.25
CA GLU A 35 -18.87 13.93 -16.32
C GLU A 35 -19.40 14.29 -14.92
N GLU A 36 -19.30 13.36 -13.98
CA GLU A 36 -19.70 13.59 -12.58
C GLU A 36 -18.78 14.63 -11.92
N ALA A 37 -17.47 14.54 -12.15
CA ALA A 37 -16.51 15.49 -11.59
C ALA A 37 -16.67 16.88 -12.23
N ASP A 38 -16.87 16.96 -13.54
CA ASP A 38 -17.06 18.21 -14.27
C ASP A 38 -18.37 18.92 -13.84
N ALA A 39 -19.45 18.15 -13.66
CA ALA A 39 -20.71 18.68 -13.16
C ALA A 39 -20.61 19.26 -11.73
N ALA A 40 -19.71 18.74 -10.93
CA ALA A 40 -19.42 19.22 -9.58
C ALA A 40 -18.37 20.34 -9.52
N ASP A 41 -17.74 20.73 -10.63
CA ASP A 41 -16.58 21.63 -10.71
C ASP A 41 -15.43 21.13 -9.83
N LYS A 42 -15.09 19.83 -9.97
CA LYS A 42 -14.07 19.13 -9.19
C LYS A 42 -13.07 18.40 -10.08
N LYS A 43 -11.90 18.11 -9.52
CA LYS A 43 -10.84 17.37 -10.22
C LYS A 43 -10.97 15.88 -9.96
N LEU A 44 -11.06 15.08 -11.03
CA LEU A 44 -11.00 13.62 -10.96
C LEU A 44 -9.54 13.16 -11.02
N ILE A 45 -9.18 12.28 -10.08
CA ILE A 45 -7.91 11.55 -10.08
C ILE A 45 -8.22 10.07 -10.12
N ILE A 46 -7.55 9.37 -11.04
CA ILE A 46 -7.62 7.91 -11.17
C ILE A 46 -6.21 7.37 -11.02
N ALA A 47 -6.03 6.43 -10.09
CA ALA A 47 -4.76 5.80 -9.82
C ALA A 47 -4.89 4.28 -9.81
N ASP A 48 -4.03 3.62 -10.56
CA ASP A 48 -3.94 2.15 -10.60
C ASP A 48 -2.69 1.71 -9.82
N PHE A 49 -2.88 0.72 -8.97
CA PHE A 49 -1.80 0.03 -8.28
C PHE A 49 -2.10 -1.46 -8.19
N GLY A 50 -1.11 -2.30 -8.41
CA GLY A 50 -1.28 -3.73 -8.33
C GLY A 50 0.04 -4.47 -8.38
N ALA A 51 0.03 -5.70 -7.87
CA ALA A 51 1.15 -6.61 -7.95
C ALA A 51 0.76 -7.80 -8.84
N GLU A 52 1.29 -7.88 -10.05
CA GLU A 52 1.06 -8.99 -10.98
C GLU A 52 1.33 -10.35 -10.33
N SER A 53 2.31 -10.39 -9.41
CA SER A 53 2.74 -11.59 -8.70
C SER A 53 1.71 -12.19 -7.74
N CYS A 54 0.80 -11.38 -7.16
CA CYS A 54 -0.28 -11.88 -6.31
C CYS A 54 -1.66 -11.83 -6.99
N GLY A 55 -1.75 -11.22 -8.18
CA GLY A 55 -2.98 -11.08 -8.93
C GLY A 55 -3.94 -10.03 -8.36
N ASP A 56 -3.54 -9.31 -7.32
CA ASP A 56 -4.36 -8.26 -6.72
C ASP A 56 -4.06 -6.91 -7.39
N ALA A 57 -5.10 -6.17 -7.74
CA ALA A 57 -5.01 -4.83 -8.29
C ALA A 57 -6.13 -3.94 -7.74
N VAL A 58 -5.82 -2.67 -7.55
CA VAL A 58 -6.76 -1.65 -7.08
C VAL A 58 -6.70 -0.46 -8.01
N ARG A 59 -7.86 0.02 -8.42
CA ARG A 59 -8.06 1.33 -9.05
C ARG A 59 -8.77 2.23 -8.07
N LEU A 60 -8.15 3.34 -7.73
CA LEU A 60 -8.68 4.36 -6.83
C LEU A 60 -9.17 5.55 -7.65
N TYR A 61 -10.33 6.07 -7.28
CA TYR A 61 -10.94 7.27 -7.85
C TYR A 61 -11.10 8.30 -6.73
N TRP A 62 -10.53 9.48 -6.90
CA TRP A 62 -10.74 10.62 -6.04
C TRP A 62 -11.39 11.76 -6.81
N MET A 63 -12.45 12.32 -6.25
CA MET A 63 -12.98 13.62 -6.64
C MET A 63 -12.50 14.65 -5.63
N ILE A 64 -11.67 15.60 -6.07
CA ILE A 64 -10.98 16.55 -5.21
C ILE A 64 -11.46 17.96 -5.48
N ASP A 65 -11.72 18.73 -4.42
CA ASP A 65 -11.96 20.16 -4.52
C ASP A 65 -10.62 20.89 -4.72
N PRO A 66 -10.36 21.48 -5.90
CA PRO A 66 -9.08 22.15 -6.18
C PRO A 66 -8.86 23.43 -5.38
N LYS A 67 -9.87 23.93 -4.66
CA LYS A 67 -9.77 25.17 -3.85
C LYS A 67 -9.09 24.93 -2.50
N ASN A 68 -9.23 23.72 -1.96
CA ASN A 68 -8.74 23.37 -0.62
C ASN A 68 -8.06 21.99 -0.58
N ASP A 69 -7.89 21.34 -1.73
CA ASP A 69 -7.28 20.01 -1.89
C ASP A 69 -8.00 18.88 -1.13
N VAL A 70 -9.28 19.07 -0.78
CA VAL A 70 -10.07 18.11 -0.03
C VAL A 70 -10.66 17.06 -0.95
N ILE A 71 -10.54 15.79 -0.58
CA ILE A 71 -11.13 14.63 -1.22
C ILE A 71 -12.59 14.53 -0.79
N ILE A 72 -13.51 14.99 -1.65
CA ILE A 72 -14.95 15.01 -1.35
C ILE A 72 -15.65 13.70 -1.66
N LYS A 73 -15.05 12.86 -2.52
CA LYS A 73 -15.56 11.54 -2.84
C LYS A 73 -14.40 10.62 -3.16
N SER A 74 -14.44 9.41 -2.61
CA SER A 74 -13.46 8.36 -2.85
C SER A 74 -14.18 7.07 -3.21
N ARG A 75 -13.79 6.43 -4.31
CA ARG A 75 -14.32 5.16 -4.80
C ARG A 75 -13.17 4.28 -5.22
N PHE A 76 -13.42 2.96 -5.28
CA PHE A 76 -12.43 2.02 -5.76
C PHE A 76 -13.06 0.90 -6.61
N LYS A 77 -12.25 0.32 -7.47
CA LYS A 77 -12.47 -1.00 -8.06
C LYS A 77 -11.30 -1.88 -7.66
N SER A 78 -11.55 -3.11 -7.26
CA SER A 78 -10.51 -4.07 -6.93
C SER A 78 -10.69 -5.36 -7.72
N PHE A 79 -9.57 -5.87 -8.20
CA PHE A 79 -9.46 -7.22 -8.72
C PHE A 79 -8.51 -7.97 -7.79
N GLY A 80 -9.04 -8.95 -7.05
CA GLY A 80 -8.24 -9.64 -6.04
C GLY A 80 -9.08 -10.38 -5.01
N CYS A 81 -8.46 -10.69 -3.88
CA CYS A 81 -9.11 -11.43 -2.82
C CYS A 81 -10.07 -10.54 -1.99
N GLY A 82 -10.98 -11.16 -1.22
CA GLY A 82 -11.91 -10.45 -0.36
C GLY A 82 -11.23 -9.47 0.61
N THR A 83 -10.05 -9.83 1.14
CA THR A 83 -9.27 -8.93 2.00
C THR A 83 -8.81 -7.67 1.25
N ALA A 84 -8.44 -7.80 -0.04
CA ALA A 84 -8.10 -6.65 -0.87
C ALA A 84 -9.31 -5.73 -1.07
N ILE A 85 -10.51 -6.30 -1.24
CA ILE A 85 -11.76 -5.55 -1.32
C ILE A 85 -12.01 -4.78 -0.01
N ALA A 86 -11.98 -5.47 1.13
CA ALA A 86 -12.26 -4.84 2.44
C ALA A 86 -11.23 -3.76 2.80
N SER A 87 -9.95 -4.01 2.55
CA SER A 87 -8.88 -3.02 2.79
C SER A 87 -9.03 -1.80 1.88
N SER A 88 -9.39 -1.99 0.61
CA SER A 88 -9.60 -0.89 -0.33
C SER A 88 -10.85 -0.09 -0.01
N ASP A 89 -11.91 -0.73 0.48
CA ASP A 89 -13.13 -0.07 0.91
C ASP A 89 -12.90 0.82 2.13
N MET A 90 -12.21 0.31 3.14
CA MET A 90 -11.83 1.07 4.33
C MET A 90 -10.86 2.21 3.96
N MET A 91 -9.88 1.97 3.12
CA MET A 91 -8.96 3.00 2.63
C MET A 91 -9.72 4.13 1.91
N ALA A 92 -10.66 3.81 1.04
CA ALA A 92 -11.46 4.80 0.33
C ALA A 92 -12.26 5.66 1.32
N GLU A 93 -12.84 5.05 2.36
CA GLU A 93 -13.56 5.76 3.43
C GLU A 93 -12.65 6.67 4.23
N LEU A 94 -11.47 6.18 4.66
CA LEU A 94 -10.52 6.97 5.42
C LEU A 94 -9.97 8.18 4.67
N CYS A 95 -9.99 8.16 3.34
CA CYS A 95 -9.55 9.29 2.51
C CYS A 95 -10.60 10.39 2.39
N MET A 96 -11.90 10.11 2.59
CA MET A 96 -12.95 11.12 2.45
C MET A 96 -12.81 12.23 3.49
N ASP A 97 -13.14 13.45 3.08
CA ASP A 97 -13.09 14.67 3.88
C ASP A 97 -11.68 15.07 4.36
N LYS A 98 -10.64 14.43 3.83
CA LYS A 98 -9.22 14.77 4.09
C LYS A 98 -8.65 15.53 2.91
N THR A 99 -7.69 16.39 3.19
CA THR A 99 -6.81 16.91 2.15
C THR A 99 -5.91 15.81 1.60
N VAL A 100 -5.41 15.99 0.37
CA VAL A 100 -4.46 15.04 -0.24
C VAL A 100 -3.22 14.83 0.66
N ASP A 101 -2.75 15.88 1.35
CA ASP A 101 -1.61 15.78 2.28
C ASP A 101 -1.94 15.02 3.56
N GLU A 102 -3.17 15.09 4.03
CA GLU A 102 -3.66 14.29 5.15
C GLU A 102 -3.88 12.83 4.75
N ALA A 103 -4.41 12.58 3.56
CA ALA A 103 -4.57 11.24 3.02
C ALA A 103 -3.21 10.52 2.87
N LEU A 104 -2.14 11.23 2.48
CA LEU A 104 -0.77 10.69 2.43
C LEU A 104 -0.22 10.22 3.78
N LYS A 105 -0.82 10.65 4.89
CA LYS A 105 -0.42 10.21 6.25
C LYS A 105 -1.13 8.94 6.69
N ILE A 106 -2.17 8.52 5.98
CA ILE A 106 -2.86 7.24 6.23
C ILE A 106 -1.87 6.12 5.93
N THR A 107 -1.64 5.25 6.91
CA THR A 107 -0.73 4.12 6.80
C THR A 107 -1.50 2.80 6.66
N ASN A 108 -0.80 1.74 6.31
CA ASN A 108 -1.39 0.39 6.32
C ASN A 108 -1.90 0.00 7.71
N ILE A 109 -1.29 0.54 8.79
CA ILE A 109 -1.74 0.33 10.17
C ILE A 109 -3.09 0.99 10.41
N ASP A 110 -3.28 2.21 9.91
CA ASP A 110 -4.55 2.94 10.08
C ASP A 110 -5.69 2.19 9.39
N VAL A 111 -5.46 1.68 8.18
CA VAL A 111 -6.44 0.85 7.44
C VAL A 111 -6.75 -0.43 8.21
N GLU A 112 -5.72 -1.13 8.70
CA GLU A 112 -5.89 -2.39 9.44
C GLU A 112 -6.60 -2.16 10.78
N LYS A 113 -6.21 -1.12 11.53
CA LYS A 113 -6.87 -0.77 12.80
C LYS A 113 -8.33 -0.39 12.63
N ALA A 114 -8.67 0.37 11.58
CA ALA A 114 -10.04 0.75 11.30
C ALA A 114 -10.94 -0.44 10.91
N LEU A 115 -10.33 -1.56 10.52
CA LEU A 115 -11.02 -2.82 10.23
C LEU A 115 -11.18 -3.74 11.45
N ARG A 116 -10.58 -3.42 12.61
CA ARG A 116 -10.65 -4.26 13.80
C ARG A 116 -11.98 -4.17 14.52
N ASP A 117 -12.44 -5.29 15.08
CA ASP A 117 -13.55 -5.32 16.05
C ASP A 117 -13.08 -4.99 17.47
N HIS A 118 -11.81 -5.36 17.79
CA HIS A 118 -11.16 -5.13 19.08
C HIS A 118 -9.75 -4.60 18.88
N GLU A 119 -9.32 -3.68 19.72
CA GLU A 119 -8.04 -2.96 19.59
C GLU A 119 -6.83 -3.90 19.52
N ASP A 120 -6.85 -4.97 20.32
CA ASP A 120 -5.71 -5.90 20.47
C ASP A 120 -5.74 -7.09 19.50
N ILE A 121 -6.80 -7.24 18.69
CA ILE A 121 -6.96 -8.39 17.77
C ILE A 121 -6.80 -7.89 16.34
N PRO A 122 -5.83 -8.43 15.57
CA PRO A 122 -5.69 -8.08 14.16
C PRO A 122 -6.96 -8.36 13.38
N ALA A 123 -7.32 -7.44 12.47
CA ALA A 123 -8.51 -7.55 11.64
C ALA A 123 -8.43 -8.69 10.61
N VAL A 124 -7.20 -9.03 10.20
CA VAL A 124 -6.91 -10.02 9.16
C VAL A 124 -5.77 -10.94 9.58
N PRO A 125 -5.73 -12.19 9.07
CA PRO A 125 -4.60 -13.09 9.27
C PRO A 125 -3.30 -12.47 8.75
N GLY A 126 -2.16 -12.77 9.39
CA GLY A 126 -0.83 -12.25 9.02
C GLY A 126 -0.52 -12.37 7.53
N GLN A 127 -0.86 -13.51 6.91
CA GLN A 127 -0.66 -13.77 5.47
C GLN A 127 -1.40 -12.79 4.53
N LYS A 128 -2.40 -12.05 5.06
CA LYS A 128 -3.22 -11.09 4.31
C LYS A 128 -2.89 -9.61 4.57
N MET A 129 -1.91 -9.34 5.44
CA MET A 129 -1.49 -7.97 5.78
C MET A 129 -1.02 -7.15 4.57
N HIS A 130 -0.50 -7.80 3.51
CA HIS A 130 -0.12 -7.12 2.27
C HIS A 130 -1.26 -6.34 1.60
N CYS A 131 -2.52 -6.73 1.83
CA CYS A 131 -3.67 -6.04 1.24
C CYS A 131 -3.79 -4.61 1.78
N SER A 132 -3.53 -4.40 3.08
CA SER A 132 -3.50 -3.05 3.66
C SER A 132 -2.32 -2.22 3.16
N VAL A 133 -1.16 -2.85 2.91
CA VAL A 133 0.01 -2.17 2.31
C VAL A 133 -0.31 -1.72 0.88
N MET A 134 -0.93 -2.56 0.07
CA MET A 134 -1.35 -2.20 -1.29
C MET A 134 -2.35 -1.03 -1.29
N ALA A 135 -3.29 -0.99 -0.34
CA ALA A 135 -4.21 0.12 -0.17
C ALA A 135 -3.48 1.44 0.13
N TYR A 136 -2.41 1.40 0.94
CA TYR A 136 -1.57 2.55 1.20
C TYR A 136 -0.78 3.02 -0.03
N ASP A 137 -0.23 2.09 -0.81
CA ASP A 137 0.57 2.44 -1.99
C ASP A 137 -0.27 3.10 -3.10
N VAL A 138 -1.55 2.73 -3.25
CA VAL A 138 -2.43 3.41 -4.23
C VAL A 138 -2.75 4.85 -3.82
N ILE A 139 -2.79 5.17 -2.52
CA ILE A 139 -2.91 6.56 -2.04
C ILE A 139 -1.72 7.39 -2.51
N LYS A 140 -0.50 6.89 -2.34
CA LYS A 140 0.72 7.57 -2.81
C LYS A 140 0.66 7.82 -4.31
N LYS A 141 0.21 6.81 -5.08
CA LYS A 141 0.05 6.95 -6.53
C LYS A 141 -0.97 8.01 -6.91
N ALA A 142 -2.11 8.06 -6.25
CA ALA A 142 -3.14 9.07 -6.49
C ALA A 142 -2.63 10.48 -6.16
N ALA A 143 -1.96 10.64 -5.02
CA ALA A 143 -1.35 11.90 -4.62
C ALA A 143 -0.26 12.38 -5.58
N SER A 144 0.56 11.45 -6.12
CA SER A 144 1.59 11.78 -7.13
C SER A 144 0.96 12.35 -8.39
N ILE A 145 -0.11 11.73 -8.87
CA ILE A 145 -0.86 12.19 -10.05
C ILE A 145 -1.49 13.56 -9.78
N TYR A 146 -2.10 13.76 -8.62
CA TYR A 146 -2.72 15.03 -8.26
C TYR A 146 -1.73 16.17 -8.21
N LYS A 147 -0.58 15.97 -7.55
CA LYS A 147 0.48 16.96 -7.39
C LYS A 147 1.34 17.15 -8.63
N GLY A 148 1.23 16.27 -9.64
CA GLY A 148 2.07 16.31 -10.84
C GLY A 148 3.54 16.01 -10.57
N VAL A 149 3.82 15.21 -9.53
CA VAL A 149 5.17 14.78 -9.13
C VAL A 149 5.36 13.30 -9.40
N ASP A 150 6.61 12.86 -9.57
CA ASP A 150 6.89 11.44 -9.72
C ASP A 150 6.75 10.71 -8.38
N MET A 151 6.30 9.45 -8.42
CA MET A 151 6.23 8.63 -7.20
C MET A 151 7.58 8.48 -6.49
N SER A 152 8.69 8.61 -7.21
CA SER A 152 10.03 8.60 -6.64
C SER A 152 10.31 9.76 -5.68
N GLU A 153 9.51 10.81 -5.68
CA GLU A 153 9.58 11.86 -4.65
C GLU A 153 9.05 11.35 -3.30
N PHE A 154 8.14 10.37 -3.33
CA PHE A 154 7.62 9.70 -2.14
C PHE A 154 8.42 8.43 -1.80
N GLU A 155 9.10 7.84 -2.79
CA GLU A 155 9.88 6.60 -2.62
C GLU A 155 11.18 6.65 -3.44
N THR A 156 12.26 6.10 -2.90
CA THR A 156 13.46 5.86 -3.72
C THR A 156 13.25 4.60 -4.58
N GLU A 157 13.56 4.69 -5.87
CA GLU A 157 13.27 3.65 -6.90
C GLU A 157 14.06 2.34 -6.76
N PHE A 158 14.70 2.06 -5.61
CA PHE A 158 15.46 0.82 -5.48
C PHE A 158 14.52 -0.36 -5.17
N ILE A 159 14.11 -1.07 -6.22
CA ILE A 159 13.32 -2.30 -6.07
C ILE A 159 14.19 -3.39 -5.46
N VAL A 160 13.77 -3.93 -4.34
CA VAL A 160 14.42 -5.06 -3.64
C VAL A 160 13.81 -6.38 -4.08
N CYS A 161 12.49 -6.41 -4.25
CA CYS A 161 11.78 -7.59 -4.71
C CYS A 161 11.12 -7.31 -6.06
N GLU A 162 11.71 -7.84 -7.13
CA GLU A 162 11.18 -7.68 -8.49
C GLU A 162 9.82 -8.39 -8.68
N CYS A 163 9.64 -9.57 -8.09
CA CYS A 163 8.41 -10.36 -8.24
C CYS A 163 7.20 -9.66 -7.62
N ALA A 164 7.37 -9.06 -6.45
CA ALA A 164 6.32 -8.34 -5.74
C ALA A 164 6.38 -6.82 -5.94
N ARG A 165 7.33 -6.31 -6.74
CA ARG A 165 7.54 -4.89 -7.01
C ARG A 165 7.73 -4.05 -5.75
N VAL A 166 8.41 -4.58 -4.73
CA VAL A 166 8.58 -3.93 -3.43
C VAL A 166 9.89 -3.15 -3.39
N SER A 167 9.79 -1.85 -3.12
CA SER A 167 10.94 -0.96 -3.01
C SER A 167 11.65 -1.10 -1.66
N LEU A 168 12.90 -0.63 -1.57
CA LEU A 168 13.65 -0.57 -0.31
C LEU A 168 12.97 0.34 0.72
N ASP A 169 12.37 1.42 0.26
CA ASP A 169 11.72 2.39 1.15
C ASP A 169 10.40 1.86 1.67
N THR A 170 9.59 1.20 0.83
CA THR A 170 8.40 0.45 1.28
C THR A 170 8.78 -0.59 2.34
N LEU A 171 9.84 -1.38 2.10
CA LEU A 171 10.31 -2.35 3.09
C LEU A 171 10.67 -1.68 4.43
N LYS A 172 11.45 -0.60 4.39
CA LYS A 172 11.87 0.12 5.59
C LYS A 172 10.69 0.70 6.35
N GLU A 173 9.76 1.30 5.64
CA GLU A 173 8.58 1.91 6.21
C GLU A 173 7.69 0.86 6.88
N VAL A 174 7.38 -0.23 6.18
CA VAL A 174 6.57 -1.33 6.70
C VAL A 174 7.23 -1.99 7.91
N ILE A 175 8.55 -2.26 7.86
CA ILE A 175 9.31 -2.81 8.99
C ILE A 175 9.23 -1.86 10.20
N ARG A 176 9.41 -0.56 9.99
CA ARG A 176 9.43 0.43 11.07
C ARG A 176 8.06 0.61 11.70
N LEU A 177 7.01 0.80 10.87
CA LEU A 177 5.66 1.06 11.33
C LEU A 177 5.09 -0.14 12.09
N ASN A 178 5.35 -1.35 11.61
CA ASN A 178 4.79 -2.58 12.16
C ASN A 178 5.77 -3.32 13.09
N THR A 179 6.94 -2.74 13.38
CA THR A 179 7.98 -3.35 14.25
C THR A 179 8.35 -4.79 13.86
N LEU A 180 8.47 -5.05 12.54
CA LEU A 180 8.70 -6.41 12.05
C LEU A 180 10.14 -6.86 12.33
N GLU A 181 10.30 -8.04 12.93
CA GLU A 181 11.61 -8.59 13.33
C GLU A 181 12.00 -9.84 12.53
N THR A 182 11.05 -10.51 11.86
CA THR A 182 11.28 -11.76 11.12
C THR A 182 11.07 -11.60 9.63
N ILE A 183 11.70 -12.47 8.84
CA ILE A 183 11.53 -12.50 7.38
C ILE A 183 10.10 -12.92 7.04
N GLU A 184 9.54 -13.86 7.79
CA GLU A 184 8.16 -14.35 7.61
C GLU A 184 7.18 -13.19 7.76
N ALA A 185 7.29 -12.39 8.83
CA ALA A 185 6.45 -11.23 9.04
C ALA A 185 6.61 -10.20 7.90
N ILE A 186 7.84 -9.92 7.46
CA ILE A 186 8.08 -9.03 6.31
C ILE A 186 7.43 -9.58 5.04
N THR A 187 7.52 -10.90 4.81
CA THR A 187 6.88 -11.54 3.66
C THR A 187 5.36 -11.46 3.74
N ASP A 188 4.78 -11.63 4.90
CA ASP A 188 3.33 -11.52 5.12
C ASP A 188 2.80 -10.13 4.78
N TYR A 189 3.53 -9.10 5.20
CA TYR A 189 3.14 -7.70 4.96
C TYR A 189 3.40 -7.22 3.54
N THR A 190 4.50 -7.66 2.90
CA THR A 190 4.98 -7.08 1.63
C THR A 190 4.99 -8.04 0.46
N LYS A 191 4.83 -9.35 0.70
CA LYS A 191 5.09 -10.45 -0.24
C LYS A 191 6.55 -10.54 -0.73
N ALA A 192 7.44 -9.66 -0.29
CA ALA A 192 8.86 -9.78 -0.59
C ALA A 192 9.43 -11.07 0.00
N GLY A 193 10.10 -11.86 -0.83
CA GLY A 193 10.64 -13.17 -0.43
C GLY A 193 9.68 -14.35 -0.59
N GLY A 194 8.40 -14.11 -0.87
CA GLY A 194 7.38 -15.17 -0.95
C GLY A 194 7.42 -16.01 -2.23
N PHE A 195 8.00 -15.49 -3.32
CA PHE A 195 8.00 -16.16 -4.63
C PHE A 195 9.36 -16.76 -4.98
N CYS A 196 10.18 -16.07 -5.76
CA CYS A 196 11.48 -16.56 -6.24
C CYS A 196 12.57 -16.60 -5.16
N LYS A 197 12.33 -15.99 -4.01
CA LYS A 197 13.24 -15.92 -2.86
C LYS A 197 14.59 -15.22 -3.13
N SER A 198 14.82 -14.65 -4.32
CA SER A 198 16.08 -13.99 -4.67
C SER A 198 16.37 -12.76 -3.80
N CYS A 199 15.33 -12.09 -3.32
CA CYS A 199 15.43 -10.93 -2.45
C CYS A 199 15.61 -11.26 -0.94
N ILE A 200 15.55 -12.52 -0.53
CA ILE A 200 15.74 -12.91 0.88
C ILE A 200 17.10 -12.48 1.42
N LYS A 201 18.18 -12.66 0.62
CA LYS A 201 19.53 -12.22 1.05
C LYS A 201 19.63 -10.73 1.38
N PRO A 202 19.09 -9.81 0.56
CA PRO A 202 18.97 -8.40 0.94
C PRO A 202 18.10 -8.15 2.18
N ILE A 203 17.06 -8.96 2.40
CA ILE A 203 16.06 -8.78 3.47
C ILE A 203 16.49 -9.46 4.79
N CYS A 204 17.48 -10.35 4.79
CA CYS A 204 17.81 -11.26 5.90
C CYS A 204 18.16 -10.59 7.25
N SER A 205 18.23 -9.25 7.31
CA SER A 205 18.35 -8.52 8.58
C SER A 205 17.53 -7.23 8.54
N PRO A 206 16.34 -7.17 9.15
CA PRO A 206 15.54 -5.95 9.25
C PRO A 206 16.34 -4.77 9.82
N LYS A 207 17.17 -5.03 10.84
CA LYS A 207 18.07 -4.01 11.46
C LYS A 207 19.12 -3.48 10.47
N SER A 208 19.65 -4.31 9.57
CA SER A 208 20.61 -3.86 8.56
C SER A 208 19.95 -3.06 7.43
N LEU A 209 18.70 -3.38 7.08
CA LEU A 209 17.91 -2.62 6.12
C LEU A 209 17.63 -1.20 6.62
N LEU A 210 17.24 -1.05 7.87
CA LEU A 210 16.98 0.26 8.49
C LEU A 210 18.24 1.14 8.55
N ASN A 211 19.43 0.54 8.69
CA ASN A 211 20.72 1.24 8.78
C ASN A 211 21.40 1.51 7.43
N SER A 212 20.82 1.12 6.31
CA SER A 212 21.47 1.18 4.97
C SER A 212 21.65 2.60 4.40
N LYS A 213 21.18 3.67 5.06
CA LYS A 213 21.43 5.06 4.66
C LYS A 213 22.92 5.47 4.68
N LYS A 214 23.75 4.84 5.50
CA LYS A 214 25.17 5.21 5.66
C LYS A 214 26.09 4.78 4.51
N ARG A 215 25.68 3.80 3.66
CA ARG A 215 26.56 3.29 2.59
C ARG A 215 26.46 4.01 1.25
N ARG A 216 25.40 4.79 1.00
CA ARG A 216 25.20 5.48 -0.29
C ARG A 216 25.88 6.84 -0.39
N SER A 217 26.02 7.58 0.71
CA SER A 217 26.76 8.86 0.72
C SER A 217 28.27 8.67 0.41
N ALA A 218 28.86 7.54 0.84
CA ALA A 218 30.27 7.23 0.59
C ALA A 218 30.57 6.84 -0.88
N LYS A 219 29.62 6.24 -1.62
CA LYS A 219 29.82 5.88 -3.04
C LYS A 219 29.60 7.06 -3.99
N LYS A 220 28.71 8.02 -3.67
CA LYS A 220 28.50 9.22 -4.48
C LYS A 220 29.71 10.16 -4.39
N SER A 221 30.34 10.29 -3.21
CA SER A 221 31.55 11.10 -3.00
C SER A 221 32.78 10.55 -3.75
N LYS A 222 32.91 9.23 -3.90
CA LYS A 222 34.02 8.62 -4.67
C LYS A 222 33.87 8.71 -6.19
N ARG A 223 32.63 8.84 -6.71
CA ARG A 223 32.39 8.95 -8.16
C ARG A 223 32.58 10.37 -8.68
N GLN A 224 32.39 11.39 -7.83
CA GLN A 224 32.65 12.78 -8.20
C GLN A 224 34.15 13.17 -8.14
N LYS A 225 34.97 12.45 -7.36
CA LYS A 225 36.43 12.71 -7.30
C LYS A 225 37.26 12.01 -8.42
N GLY A 226 36.62 11.12 -9.21
CA GLY A 226 37.29 10.38 -10.28
C GLY A 226 37.23 11.06 -11.66
N THR A 227 36.50 12.15 -11.84
CA THR A 227 36.32 12.84 -13.13
C THR A 227 37.11 14.15 -13.26
N GLU A 228 37.78 14.60 -12.20
CA GLU A 228 38.57 15.85 -12.25
C GLU A 228 40.07 15.64 -12.51
N THR A 229 40.56 14.40 -12.66
CA THR A 229 42.02 14.16 -12.84
C THR A 229 42.42 13.76 -14.26
N SER A 230 41.56 13.95 -15.26
CA SER A 230 41.89 13.61 -16.66
C SER A 230 41.77 14.79 -17.63
N MET A 231 42.02 16.01 -17.16
CA MET A 231 42.27 17.20 -18.03
C MET A 231 43.37 18.05 -17.42
N ARG A 232 44.62 17.61 -17.60
CA ARG A 232 45.81 18.44 -17.65
C ARG A 232 46.85 17.77 -18.50
#